data_16a74f5b668b17928a8da19d2b018a60
#
_entry.id   16a74f5b668b17928a8da19d2b018a60
#
_cell.length_a   1.000
_cell.length_b   1.000
_cell.length_c   1.000
_cell.angle_alpha   90.00
_cell.angle_beta   90.00
_cell.angle_gamma   90.00
#
_symmetry.space_group_name_H-M   'P 1'
#
loop_
_entity.id
_entity.type
_entity.pdbx_description
1 polymer ?
#
loop_
_entity_poly.entity_id
_entity_poly.type
_entity_poly.pdbx_seq_one_letter_code
_entity_poly.pdbx_strand_id
1 'polypeptide(L)'
;MERWSIDIYKEYFKFSAAHFLIFPDGSAERLHGHNYRVFVEIAAELTSHGLVLDFKQVKPIVRELVDSLDEHWLVPGKHPVLRWNERDDGVVEVRYLERYYAAPRSDVIVMPINNTSSENLATWIGRELHQRLRARFPDLALHRLRLAVEETAGQSGVYLYTANEAQAPTRKPAE
;
A
#
# COMPACT_ATOMS: atom_id res chain seq x y z
N MET A 1 -0.45 -28.82 -11.11
CA MET A 1 -0.02 -28.54 -9.72
C MET A 1 -1.10 -27.69 -9.09
N GLU A 2 -1.62 -28.08 -7.93
CA GLU A 2 -2.63 -27.31 -7.19
C GLU A 2 -1.96 -26.14 -6.46
N ARG A 3 -2.66 -25.01 -6.36
CA ARG A 3 -2.21 -23.82 -5.60
C ARG A 3 -3.40 -23.22 -4.88
N TRP A 4 -3.16 -22.64 -3.74
CA TRP A 4 -4.19 -22.09 -2.87
C TRP A 4 -3.95 -20.59 -2.65
N SER A 5 -5.05 -19.86 -2.55
CA SER A 5 -4.99 -18.45 -2.14
C SER A 5 -6.11 -18.13 -1.16
N ILE A 6 -5.93 -17.04 -0.43
CA ILE A 6 -6.99 -16.40 0.36
C ILE A 6 -7.23 -15.00 -0.17
N ASP A 7 -8.50 -14.65 -0.29
CA ASP A 7 -8.95 -13.32 -0.67
C ASP A 7 -9.56 -12.60 0.55
N ILE A 8 -9.13 -11.37 0.79
CA ILE A 8 -9.55 -10.60 1.94
C ILE A 8 -10.14 -9.27 1.46
N TYR A 9 -11.47 -9.21 1.40
CA TYR A 9 -12.25 -8.04 1.01
C TYR A 9 -13.11 -7.60 2.20
N LYS A 10 -12.64 -6.60 2.95
CA LYS A 10 -13.36 -6.11 4.12
C LYS A 10 -13.71 -4.63 3.94
N GLU A 11 -14.94 -4.25 4.30
CA GLU A 11 -15.40 -2.87 4.19
C GLU A 11 -14.54 -1.89 5.00
N TYR A 12 -13.95 -2.35 6.10
CA TYR A 12 -13.07 -1.54 6.93
C TYR A 12 -11.61 -1.49 6.44
N PHE A 13 -11.28 -2.14 5.33
CA PHE A 13 -10.01 -1.93 4.62
C PHE A 13 -10.15 -0.75 3.68
N LYS A 14 -10.30 0.42 4.27
CA LYS A 14 -10.47 1.69 3.59
C LYS A 14 -9.73 2.79 4.33
N PHE A 15 -9.36 3.83 3.62
CA PHE A 15 -8.82 5.07 4.16
C PHE A 15 -9.30 6.25 3.32
N SER A 16 -9.55 7.37 3.95
CA SER A 16 -9.86 8.64 3.30
C SER A 16 -8.59 9.46 3.22
N ALA A 17 -8.21 9.91 2.05
CA ALA A 17 -7.00 10.72 1.93
C ALA A 17 -7.15 11.80 0.86
N ALA A 18 -6.53 12.96 1.13
CA ALA A 18 -6.38 14.01 0.16
C ALA A 18 -5.11 13.78 -0.67
N HIS A 19 -5.16 14.12 -1.95
CA HIS A 19 -4.03 14.05 -2.86
C HIS A 19 -4.22 14.93 -4.10
N PHE A 20 -3.24 14.96 -4.98
CA PHE A 20 -3.36 15.38 -6.37
C PHE A 20 -2.34 14.64 -7.24
N LEU A 21 -2.72 14.29 -8.45
CA LEU A 21 -1.81 13.69 -9.43
C LEU A 21 -1.05 14.77 -10.20
N ILE A 22 0.17 14.42 -10.58
CA ILE A 22 1.01 15.21 -11.51
C ILE A 22 1.18 14.37 -12.77
N PHE A 23 0.86 14.94 -13.92
CA PHE A 23 0.90 14.26 -15.21
C PHE A 23 2.23 14.48 -15.95
N PRO A 24 2.55 13.63 -16.95
CA PRO A 24 3.82 13.73 -17.70
C PRO A 24 4.03 15.05 -18.43
N ASP A 25 2.96 15.76 -18.80
CA ASP A 25 3.00 17.09 -19.42
C ASP A 25 3.27 18.23 -18.42
N GLY A 26 3.43 17.90 -17.14
CA GLY A 26 3.63 18.86 -16.05
C GLY A 26 2.34 19.47 -15.50
N SER A 27 1.18 19.14 -16.06
CA SER A 27 -0.09 19.53 -15.46
C SER A 27 -0.34 18.76 -14.16
N ALA A 28 -1.19 19.29 -13.29
CA ALA A 28 -1.56 18.61 -12.07
C ALA A 28 -3.04 18.85 -11.73
N GLU A 29 -3.65 17.86 -11.09
CA GLU A 29 -5.00 17.98 -10.56
C GLU A 29 -5.08 19.06 -9.48
N ARG A 30 -6.30 19.47 -9.15
CA ARG A 30 -6.55 20.21 -7.90
C ARG A 30 -6.44 19.25 -6.73
N LEU A 31 -6.05 19.76 -5.57
CA LEU A 31 -6.10 19.00 -4.33
C LEU A 31 -7.53 18.57 -4.05
N HIS A 32 -7.74 17.28 -3.88
CA HIS A 32 -9.04 16.66 -3.63
C HIS A 32 -8.85 15.39 -2.82
N GLY A 33 -9.91 14.66 -2.52
CA GLY A 33 -9.84 13.46 -1.69
C GLY A 33 -10.70 12.32 -2.22
N HIS A 34 -10.31 11.11 -1.86
CA HIS A 34 -11.04 9.87 -2.14
C HIS A 34 -11.18 9.01 -0.88
N ASN A 35 -12.20 8.14 -0.91
CA ASN A 35 -12.37 7.05 0.03
C ASN A 35 -11.81 5.78 -0.62
N TYR A 36 -10.52 5.56 -0.45
CA TYR A 36 -9.83 4.40 -1.01
C TYR A 36 -10.27 3.10 -0.35
N ARG A 37 -10.31 2.01 -1.12
CA ARG A 37 -10.57 0.66 -0.64
C ARG A 37 -9.41 -0.25 -0.99
N VAL A 38 -9.06 -1.15 -0.07
CA VAL A 38 -7.91 -2.05 -0.24
C VAL A 38 -8.39 -3.50 -0.31
N PHE A 39 -7.90 -4.22 -1.32
CA PHE A 39 -8.20 -5.63 -1.55
C PHE A 39 -6.90 -6.42 -1.57
N VAL A 40 -6.86 -7.54 -0.87
CA VAL A 40 -5.67 -8.35 -0.71
C VAL A 40 -5.94 -9.80 -1.11
N GLU A 41 -5.04 -10.37 -1.93
CA GLU A 41 -4.99 -11.81 -2.22
C GLU A 41 -3.60 -12.32 -1.86
N ILE A 42 -3.54 -13.42 -1.10
CA ILE A 42 -2.29 -14.08 -0.68
C ILE A 42 -2.34 -15.52 -1.14
N ALA A 43 -1.41 -15.92 -2.01
CA ALA A 43 -1.24 -17.30 -2.45
C ALA A 43 0.02 -17.89 -1.84
N ALA A 44 -0.13 -19.03 -1.16
CA ALA A 44 0.97 -19.74 -0.53
C ALA A 44 0.65 -21.24 -0.41
N GLU A 45 1.63 -22.03 0.06
CA GLU A 45 1.39 -23.43 0.38
C GLU A 45 0.44 -23.58 1.57
N LEU A 46 -0.35 -24.66 1.59
CA LEU A 46 -1.14 -25.01 2.76
C LEU A 46 -0.23 -25.50 3.90
N THR A 47 -0.54 -25.05 5.08
CA THR A 47 0.01 -25.66 6.32
C THR A 47 -0.52 -27.08 6.52
N SER A 48 0.02 -27.81 7.49
CA SER A 48 -0.49 -29.13 7.90
C SER A 48 -1.95 -29.11 8.41
N HIS A 49 -2.48 -27.92 8.71
CA HIS A 49 -3.86 -27.72 9.14
C HIS A 49 -4.80 -27.28 8.00
N GLY A 50 -4.33 -27.30 6.75
CA GLY A 50 -5.13 -26.92 5.58
C GLY A 50 -5.39 -25.42 5.46
N LEU A 51 -4.53 -24.55 6.00
CA LEU A 51 -4.65 -23.10 5.93
C LEU A 51 -3.49 -22.52 5.14
N VAL A 52 -3.78 -21.53 4.29
CA VAL A 52 -2.75 -20.63 3.74
C VAL A 52 -2.22 -19.73 4.86
N LEU A 53 -3.11 -19.02 5.54
CA LEU A 53 -2.87 -18.21 6.73
C LEU A 53 -4.17 -18.08 7.54
N ASP A 54 -4.05 -17.82 8.83
CA ASP A 54 -5.21 -17.48 9.66
C ASP A 54 -5.61 -16.01 9.42
N PHE A 55 -6.86 -15.82 8.97
CA PHE A 55 -7.45 -14.49 8.76
C PHE A 55 -7.39 -13.59 10.00
N LYS A 56 -7.45 -14.16 11.20
CA LYS A 56 -7.37 -13.39 12.46
C LYS A 56 -5.99 -12.76 12.64
N GLN A 57 -4.95 -13.35 12.07
CA GLN A 57 -3.58 -12.85 12.17
C GLN A 57 -3.24 -11.87 11.02
N VAL A 58 -3.81 -12.07 9.83
CA VAL A 58 -3.53 -11.22 8.66
C VAL A 58 -4.30 -9.92 8.69
N LYS A 59 -5.60 -9.99 9.05
CA LYS A 59 -6.47 -8.80 9.02
C LYS A 59 -5.95 -7.61 9.83
N PRO A 60 -5.40 -7.78 11.04
CA PRO A 60 -4.83 -6.66 11.80
C PRO A 60 -3.66 -5.99 11.07
N ILE A 61 -2.80 -6.76 10.39
CA ILE A 61 -1.65 -6.22 9.66
C ILE A 61 -2.12 -5.29 8.51
N VAL A 62 -3.13 -5.72 7.76
CA VAL A 62 -3.71 -4.90 6.69
C VAL A 62 -4.41 -3.67 7.29
N ARG A 63 -5.14 -3.85 8.40
CA ARG A 63 -5.86 -2.77 9.07
C ARG A 63 -4.92 -1.66 9.53
N GLU A 64 -3.82 -1.99 10.19
CA GLU A 64 -2.81 -1.02 10.63
C GLU A 64 -2.23 -0.20 9.47
N LEU A 65 -2.01 -0.85 8.30
CA LEU A 65 -1.51 -0.16 7.12
C LEU A 65 -2.51 0.85 6.58
N VAL A 66 -3.78 0.48 6.45
CA VAL A 66 -4.80 1.41 5.93
C VAL A 66 -5.10 2.52 6.93
N ASP A 67 -5.18 2.21 8.22
CA ASP A 67 -5.41 3.20 9.28
C ASP A 67 -4.27 4.23 9.37
N SER A 68 -3.03 3.84 9.03
CA SER A 68 -1.90 4.75 9.01
C SER A 68 -1.97 5.81 7.89
N LEU A 69 -2.83 5.63 6.92
CA LEU A 69 -3.06 6.57 5.81
C LEU A 69 -4.36 7.36 5.94
N ASP A 70 -5.25 6.93 6.85
CA ASP A 70 -6.58 7.49 6.98
C ASP A 70 -6.55 8.95 7.49
N GLU A 71 -7.41 9.78 6.92
CA GLU A 71 -7.58 11.20 7.25
C GLU A 71 -6.32 12.08 7.07
N HIS A 72 -5.46 11.70 6.12
CA HIS A 72 -4.24 12.46 5.82
C HIS A 72 -4.21 13.01 4.40
N TRP A 73 -3.40 14.05 4.22
CA TRP A 73 -2.95 14.49 2.90
C TRP A 73 -1.67 13.74 2.52
N LEU A 74 -1.73 12.98 1.41
CA LEU A 74 -0.60 12.21 0.89
C LEU A 74 0.20 13.06 -0.10
N VAL A 75 1.48 13.27 0.21
CA VAL A 75 2.41 14.07 -0.61
C VAL A 75 3.45 13.16 -1.25
N PRO A 76 3.68 13.22 -2.59
CA PRO A 76 4.67 12.40 -3.26
C PRO A 76 6.09 12.96 -3.05
N GLY A 77 6.74 12.55 -1.96
CA GLY A 77 8.02 13.11 -1.52
C GLY A 77 9.22 12.84 -2.43
N LYS A 78 9.08 11.91 -3.40
CA LYS A 78 10.11 11.60 -4.40
C LYS A 78 9.80 12.16 -5.79
N HIS A 79 8.79 13.01 -5.94
CA HIS A 79 8.52 13.65 -7.24
C HIS A 79 9.67 14.61 -7.61
N PRO A 80 10.22 14.56 -8.84
CA PRO A 80 11.44 15.30 -9.19
C PRO A 80 11.30 16.82 -9.15
N VAL A 81 10.10 17.35 -9.37
CA VAL A 81 9.83 18.80 -9.45
C VAL A 81 9.17 19.33 -8.17
N LEU A 82 8.27 18.55 -7.55
CA LEU A 82 7.61 18.93 -6.30
C LEU A 82 8.67 19.16 -5.20
N ARG A 83 8.50 20.21 -4.42
CA ARG A 83 9.32 20.52 -3.24
C ARG A 83 8.45 20.54 -2.00
N TRP A 84 8.97 19.98 -0.94
CA TRP A 84 8.33 20.01 0.36
C TRP A 84 9.38 20.27 1.46
N ASN A 85 8.97 20.89 2.52
CA ASN A 85 9.77 21.05 3.74
C ASN A 85 8.85 21.10 4.96
N GLU A 86 9.38 20.71 6.10
CA GLU A 86 8.76 20.90 7.40
C GLU A 86 9.42 22.09 8.07
N ARG A 87 8.60 23.00 8.56
CA ARG A 87 9.05 24.20 9.29
C ARG A 87 9.17 23.89 10.78
N ASP A 88 9.91 24.72 11.49
CA ASP A 88 10.13 24.59 12.96
C ASP A 88 8.82 24.72 13.77
N ASP A 89 7.80 25.38 13.21
CA ASP A 89 6.48 25.52 13.82
C ASP A 89 5.54 24.32 13.56
N GLY A 90 6.06 23.24 12.97
CA GLY A 90 5.29 22.02 12.69
C GLY A 90 4.35 22.12 11.49
N VAL A 91 4.58 23.05 10.56
CA VAL A 91 3.85 23.18 9.31
C VAL A 91 4.63 22.53 8.17
N VAL A 92 3.99 21.67 7.40
CA VAL A 92 4.52 21.14 6.14
C VAL A 92 4.10 22.04 5.00
N GLU A 93 5.08 22.55 4.27
CA GLU A 93 4.87 23.32 3.04
C GLU A 93 5.14 22.44 1.83
N VAL A 94 4.28 22.55 0.81
CA VAL A 94 4.40 21.85 -0.48
C VAL A 94 4.27 22.84 -1.61
N ARG A 95 5.23 22.80 -2.55
CA ARG A 95 5.27 23.65 -3.74
C ARG A 95 5.37 22.78 -5.00
N TYR A 96 4.50 23.08 -5.95
CA TYR A 96 4.59 22.52 -7.29
C TYR A 96 4.29 23.62 -8.31
N LEU A 97 5.31 24.01 -9.07
CA LEU A 97 5.29 25.19 -9.93
C LEU A 97 4.79 26.43 -9.15
N GLU A 98 3.74 27.11 -9.61
CA GLU A 98 3.13 28.26 -8.92
C GLU A 98 2.18 27.89 -7.78
N ARG A 99 1.91 26.61 -7.61
CA ARG A 99 1.02 26.13 -6.53
C ARG A 99 1.76 26.08 -5.19
N TYR A 100 1.10 26.56 -4.16
CA TYR A 100 1.59 26.50 -2.78
C TYR A 100 0.51 26.00 -1.85
N TYR A 101 0.89 25.06 -1.02
CA TYR A 101 0.04 24.50 0.02
C TYR A 101 0.80 24.44 1.34
N ALA A 102 0.07 24.56 2.44
CA ALA A 102 0.63 24.41 3.79
C ALA A 102 -0.42 23.74 4.68
N ALA A 103 0.02 22.80 5.51
CA ALA A 103 -0.84 22.10 6.46
C ALA A 103 -0.04 21.70 7.71
N PRO A 104 -0.71 21.46 8.85
CA PRO A 104 -0.05 20.91 10.04
C PRO A 104 0.64 19.58 9.73
N ARG A 105 1.78 19.33 10.39
CA ARG A 105 2.54 18.08 10.21
C ARG A 105 1.69 16.83 10.52
N SER A 106 0.77 16.93 11.46
CA SER A 106 -0.15 15.87 11.83
C SER A 106 -1.08 15.42 10.68
N ASP A 107 -1.35 16.32 9.74
CA ASP A 107 -2.33 16.10 8.67
C ASP A 107 -1.66 15.62 7.37
N VAL A 108 -0.32 15.52 7.33
CA VAL A 108 0.44 15.27 6.11
C VAL A 108 1.30 14.03 6.23
N ILE A 109 1.21 13.14 5.24
CA ILE A 109 2.16 12.03 5.06
C ILE A 109 2.97 12.28 3.81
N VAL A 110 4.28 12.51 3.99
CA VAL A 110 5.22 12.58 2.87
C VAL A 110 5.66 11.15 2.52
N MET A 111 5.11 10.63 1.44
CA MET A 111 5.31 9.25 1.00
C MET A 111 6.59 9.10 0.15
N PRO A 112 7.30 7.97 0.24
CA PRO A 112 8.50 7.71 -0.55
C PRO A 112 8.17 7.25 -1.98
N ILE A 113 7.24 7.93 -2.63
CA ILE A 113 6.74 7.68 -4.00
C ILE A 113 6.86 8.95 -4.85
N ASN A 114 6.85 8.81 -6.17
CA ASN A 114 7.00 9.93 -7.11
C ASN A 114 5.66 10.53 -7.57
N ASN A 115 4.54 9.87 -7.30
CA ASN A 115 3.19 10.36 -7.56
C ASN A 115 2.21 9.63 -6.63
N THR A 116 1.08 10.23 -6.30
CA THR A 116 0.05 9.64 -5.42
C THR A 116 -1.05 8.93 -6.20
N SER A 117 -0.68 8.27 -7.31
CA SER A 117 -1.60 7.44 -8.07
C SER A 117 -1.96 6.15 -7.32
N SER A 118 -3.11 5.57 -7.64
CA SER A 118 -3.58 4.31 -7.06
C SER A 118 -2.58 3.16 -7.26
N GLU A 119 -1.81 3.15 -8.37
CA GLU A 119 -0.76 2.17 -8.63
C GLU A 119 0.44 2.33 -7.69
N ASN A 120 0.86 3.57 -7.43
CA ASN A 120 1.94 3.85 -6.49
C ASN A 120 1.52 3.58 -5.04
N LEU A 121 0.30 3.93 -4.68
CA LEU A 121 -0.27 3.59 -3.37
C LEU A 121 -0.35 2.07 -3.20
N ALA A 122 -0.86 1.34 -4.20
CA ALA A 122 -0.88 -0.12 -4.17
C ALA A 122 0.53 -0.73 -4.06
N THR A 123 1.51 -0.13 -4.75
CA THR A 123 2.91 -0.57 -4.68
C THR A 123 3.49 -0.36 -3.29
N TRP A 124 3.28 0.81 -2.70
CA TRP A 124 3.80 1.11 -1.36
C TRP A 124 3.15 0.22 -0.30
N ILE A 125 1.81 0.17 -0.24
CA ILE A 125 1.08 -0.67 0.72
C ILE A 125 1.44 -2.16 0.52
N GLY A 126 1.54 -2.61 -0.74
CA GLY A 126 1.86 -4.00 -1.06
C GLY A 126 3.26 -4.40 -0.61
N ARG A 127 4.26 -3.53 -0.74
CA ARG A 127 5.62 -3.76 -0.23
C ARG A 127 5.66 -3.80 1.28
N GLU A 128 5.00 -2.86 1.96
CA GLU A 128 4.89 -2.84 3.41
C GLU A 128 4.18 -4.10 3.93
N LEU A 129 3.07 -4.49 3.30
CA LEU A 129 2.37 -5.73 3.65
C LEU A 129 3.28 -6.95 3.45
N HIS A 130 4.00 -7.04 2.34
CA HIS A 130 4.92 -8.14 2.07
C HIS A 130 6.00 -8.24 3.16
N GLN A 131 6.62 -7.12 3.54
CA GLN A 131 7.63 -7.10 4.60
C GLN A 131 7.06 -7.55 5.95
N ARG A 132 5.87 -7.06 6.33
CA ARG A 132 5.20 -7.43 7.59
C ARG A 132 4.79 -8.90 7.60
N LEU A 133 4.30 -9.44 6.47
CA LEU A 133 3.97 -10.86 6.34
C LEU A 133 5.22 -11.73 6.52
N ARG A 134 6.34 -11.37 5.89
CA ARG A 134 7.60 -12.12 6.04
C ARG A 134 8.16 -12.05 7.46
N ALA A 135 8.07 -10.90 8.11
CA ALA A 135 8.51 -10.75 9.49
C ALA A 135 7.63 -11.55 10.48
N ARG A 136 6.32 -11.57 10.26
CA ARG A 136 5.35 -12.23 11.13
C ARG A 136 5.26 -13.73 10.90
N PHE A 137 5.47 -14.17 9.65
CA PHE A 137 5.33 -15.55 9.20
C PHE A 137 6.58 -15.97 8.41
N PRO A 138 7.73 -16.20 9.08
CA PRO A 138 9.00 -16.47 8.40
C PRO A 138 8.97 -17.77 7.56
N ASP A 139 8.15 -18.74 7.95
CA ASP A 139 7.98 -20.03 7.26
C ASP A 139 6.91 -20.01 6.15
N LEU A 140 6.30 -18.84 5.88
CA LEU A 140 5.30 -18.71 4.82
C LEU A 140 5.94 -18.89 3.45
N ALA A 141 5.60 -19.99 2.79
CA ALA A 141 5.98 -20.21 1.39
C ALA A 141 5.08 -19.39 0.45
N LEU A 142 5.29 -18.06 0.48
CA LEU A 142 4.51 -17.11 -0.31
C LEU A 142 4.84 -17.25 -1.80
N HIS A 143 3.82 -17.55 -2.61
CA HIS A 143 3.94 -17.62 -4.08
C HIS A 143 3.57 -16.32 -4.75
N ARG A 144 2.47 -15.70 -4.31
CA ARG A 144 1.96 -14.46 -4.88
C ARG A 144 1.29 -13.62 -3.80
N LEU A 145 1.50 -12.32 -3.89
CA LEU A 145 0.76 -11.30 -3.16
C LEU A 145 0.20 -10.32 -4.20
N ARG A 146 -1.12 -10.19 -4.23
CA ARG A 146 -1.81 -9.17 -5.01
C ARG A 146 -2.46 -8.18 -4.04
N LEU A 147 -2.22 -6.88 -4.24
CA LEU A 147 -2.87 -5.82 -3.49
C LEU A 147 -3.43 -4.80 -4.47
N ALA A 148 -4.71 -4.51 -4.37
CA ALA A 148 -5.36 -3.48 -5.15
C ALA A 148 -5.79 -2.32 -4.26
N VAL A 149 -5.60 -1.09 -4.74
CA VAL A 149 -6.13 0.13 -4.15
C VAL A 149 -7.13 0.71 -5.13
N GLU A 150 -8.40 0.68 -4.76
CA GLU A 150 -9.50 1.26 -5.51
C GLU A 150 -9.70 2.72 -5.06
N GLU A 151 -9.59 3.64 -6.01
CA GLU A 151 -9.73 5.07 -5.80
C GLU A 151 -11.18 5.51 -5.97
N THR A 152 -11.81 5.03 -7.02
CA THR A 152 -13.23 5.14 -7.32
C THR A 152 -13.78 3.79 -7.71
N ALA A 153 -15.08 3.58 -7.58
CA ALA A 153 -15.71 2.29 -7.86
C ALA A 153 -15.33 1.76 -9.25
N GLY A 154 -14.69 0.58 -9.30
CA GLY A 154 -14.27 -0.09 -10.52
C GLY A 154 -12.93 0.41 -11.10
N GLN A 155 -12.22 1.32 -10.43
CA GLN A 155 -10.91 1.82 -10.87
C GLN A 155 -9.86 1.58 -9.78
N SER A 156 -8.93 0.66 -10.03
CA SER A 156 -7.92 0.25 -9.06
C SER A 156 -6.52 0.21 -9.66
N GLY A 157 -5.55 0.74 -8.92
CA GLY A 157 -4.14 0.40 -9.09
C GLY A 157 -3.84 -0.95 -8.43
N VAL A 158 -2.99 -1.77 -9.05
CA VAL A 158 -2.68 -3.12 -8.56
C VAL A 158 -1.18 -3.33 -8.44
N TYR A 159 -0.74 -3.75 -7.26
CA TYR A 159 0.59 -4.30 -7.02
C TYR A 159 0.53 -5.83 -7.07
N LEU A 160 1.46 -6.44 -7.79
CA LEU A 160 1.60 -7.88 -7.87
C LEU A 160 3.04 -8.29 -7.57
N TYR A 161 3.22 -9.03 -6.50
CA TYR A 161 4.46 -9.74 -6.21
C TYR A 161 4.29 -11.22 -6.56
N THR A 162 5.29 -11.80 -7.23
CA THR A 162 5.37 -13.24 -7.50
C THR A 162 6.76 -13.71 -7.07
N ALA A 163 6.82 -14.75 -6.24
CA ALA A 163 8.09 -15.36 -5.88
C ALA A 163 8.70 -16.06 -7.09
N ASN A 164 10.00 -15.91 -7.29
CA ASN A 164 10.74 -16.71 -8.27
C ASN A 164 10.75 -18.17 -7.82
N GLU A 165 10.46 -19.11 -8.70
CA GLU A 165 10.47 -20.55 -8.38
C GLU A 165 11.79 -21.05 -7.79
N ALA A 166 12.89 -20.39 -8.07
CA ALA A 166 14.23 -20.67 -7.50
C ALA A 166 14.40 -20.23 -6.03
N GLN A 167 13.47 -19.44 -5.47
CA GLN A 167 13.51 -18.92 -4.09
C GLN A 167 12.42 -19.50 -3.18
N ALA A 168 11.61 -20.42 -3.68
CA ALA A 168 10.66 -21.12 -2.84
C ALA A 168 11.43 -21.93 -1.79
N PRO A 169 11.19 -21.73 -0.47
CA PRO A 169 11.85 -22.51 0.56
C PRO A 169 11.49 -23.98 0.38
N THR A 170 12.49 -24.83 0.13
CA THR A 170 12.31 -26.27 0.13
C THR A 170 11.95 -26.69 1.57
N ARG A 171 10.74 -27.20 1.73
CA ARG A 171 10.30 -27.79 3.00
C ARG A 171 11.30 -28.90 3.38
N LYS A 172 11.92 -28.80 4.55
CA LYS A 172 12.51 -30.00 5.18
C LYS A 172 11.39 -30.99 5.46
N PRO A 173 11.56 -32.26 5.10
CA PRO A 173 10.59 -33.29 5.50
C PRO A 173 10.45 -33.27 7.03
N ALA A 174 9.22 -33.37 7.52
CA ALA A 174 8.95 -33.58 8.93
C ALA A 174 9.52 -34.96 9.31
N GLU A 175 10.43 -34.98 10.27
CA GLU A 175 10.86 -36.21 10.96
C GLU A 175 9.74 -36.75 11.85
#